data_7faf4902c67d4f84c379c992b1aad355
#
_entry.id   7faf4902c67d4f84c379c992b1aad355
#
_cell.length_a   1.000
_cell.length_b   1.000
_cell.length_c   1.000
_cell.angle_alpha   90.00
_cell.angle_beta   90.00
_cell.angle_gamma   90.00
#
_symmetry.space_group_name_H-M   'P 1'
#
loop_
_entity.id
_entity.type
_entity.pdbx_description
1 polymer ?
#
loop_
_entity_poly.entity_id
_entity_poly.type
_entity_poly.pdbx_seq_one_letter_code
_entity_poly.pdbx_strand_id
1 'polypeptide(L)'
;IRLSLVGSEMCIRDRAQIWSKVVSDANGGAHKIYNATVHCLLAKRSGKKVIIGDTGAGYAGKMLSMAAKKFGLKCKIFMGAKDIKRQQPNVKAMKKNGADVIPVYSGSQTLVDAVSECMRFWVANCDTTAMCVGSTVGPAIFVRICGWSTSQISRELKVQLINEFGEVPKKLKLYNCVGGGSSSFGFWNEFMDYDKKQVEFIGVEAGGPSKSKRHAAPLTYGSKIGILHGAAQYVNQNSDGQIEETESISAGLDYPGISPLHCFLKDVKRARYTAASDEEALKAYQIVTKYENLRPSLEPSHAFSVAIKEAKKLSKDTVVIINSCGDAYKDRGILEKKLGKKYVKSN
;
A
#
# COMPACT_ATOMS: atom_id res chain seq x y z
N ILE A 1 -14.10 8.24 8.58
CA ILE A 1 -13.21 8.43 7.42
C ILE A 1 -13.79 9.53 6.53
N ARG A 2 -12.97 10.50 6.18
CA ARG A 2 -13.39 11.71 5.47
C ARG A 2 -13.26 11.51 3.97
N LEU A 3 -14.32 11.75 3.19
CA LEU A 3 -14.20 12.13 1.80
C LEU A 3 -13.87 13.62 1.79
N SER A 4 -12.75 14.01 1.19
CA SER A 4 -12.43 15.41 0.96
C SER A 4 -12.34 15.67 -0.53
N LEU A 5 -12.88 16.80 -0.96
CA LEU A 5 -12.74 17.25 -2.35
C LEU A 5 -11.28 17.67 -2.56
N VAL A 6 -10.63 17.11 -3.55
CA VAL A 6 -9.24 17.47 -3.89
C VAL A 6 -9.28 18.63 -4.89
N GLY A 7 -9.07 19.84 -4.40
CA GLY A 7 -8.82 21.02 -5.20
C GLY A 7 -10.02 21.83 -5.63
N SER A 8 -10.38 22.84 -4.85
CA SER A 8 -11.35 23.85 -5.25
C SER A 8 -10.96 24.59 -6.55
N GLU A 9 -9.65 24.68 -6.85
CA GLU A 9 -9.16 25.28 -8.10
C GLU A 9 -8.83 24.24 -9.19
N MET A 10 -8.69 22.95 -8.81
CA MET A 10 -8.48 21.86 -9.75
C MET A 10 -9.78 21.18 -10.17
N CYS A 11 -10.84 21.27 -9.39
CA CYS A 11 -12.22 20.98 -9.79
C CYS A 11 -12.76 22.16 -10.58
N ILE A 12 -12.31 22.29 -11.80
CA ILE A 12 -12.90 23.24 -12.74
C ILE A 12 -14.36 22.79 -12.94
N ARG A 13 -15.32 23.72 -12.87
CA ARG A 13 -16.79 23.49 -12.97
C ARG A 13 -17.22 22.59 -14.15
N ASP A 14 -16.35 22.40 -15.12
CA ASP A 14 -16.58 21.64 -16.36
C ASP A 14 -15.83 20.31 -16.47
N ARG A 15 -15.20 19.82 -15.38
CA ARG A 15 -14.36 18.59 -15.39
C ARG A 15 -14.77 17.63 -14.30
N ALA A 16 -14.13 16.43 -14.30
CA ALA A 16 -14.36 15.38 -13.34
C ALA A 16 -14.18 15.85 -11.88
N GLN A 17 -15.06 15.37 -11.01
CA GLN A 17 -14.94 15.60 -9.56
C GLN A 17 -13.85 14.69 -8.98
N ILE A 18 -12.88 15.25 -8.25
CA ILE A 18 -11.80 14.50 -7.63
C ILE A 18 -12.01 14.48 -6.12
N TRP A 19 -12.05 13.28 -5.56
CA TRP A 19 -12.23 13.03 -4.13
C TRP A 19 -11.10 12.19 -3.58
N SER A 20 -10.82 12.31 -2.28
CA SER A 20 -9.86 11.45 -1.59
C SER A 20 -10.56 10.61 -0.52
N LYS A 21 -10.37 9.28 -0.56
CA LYS A 21 -10.68 8.38 0.55
C LYS A 21 -9.51 8.43 1.54
N VAL A 22 -9.65 9.20 2.62
CA VAL A 22 -8.57 9.45 3.59
C VAL A 22 -8.48 8.30 4.59
N VAL A 23 -7.78 7.23 4.22
CA VAL A 23 -7.52 6.06 5.07
C VAL A 23 -6.31 6.30 6.00
N SER A 24 -5.49 7.30 5.68
CA SER A 24 -4.39 7.76 6.55
C SER A 24 -4.85 8.21 7.95
N ASP A 25 -6.11 8.58 8.12
CA ASP A 25 -6.70 8.93 9.43
C ASP A 25 -6.98 7.69 10.30
N ALA A 26 -6.87 6.48 9.76
CA ALA A 26 -6.97 5.25 10.56
C ALA A 26 -5.87 5.22 11.63
N ASN A 27 -6.16 4.56 12.74
CA ASN A 27 -5.24 4.47 13.88
C ASN A 27 -3.86 3.97 13.45
N GLY A 28 -2.84 4.77 13.72
CA GLY A 28 -1.46 4.52 13.32
C GLY A 28 -1.04 5.13 11.98
N GLY A 29 -1.96 5.73 11.20
CA GLY A 29 -1.65 6.50 10.00
C GLY A 29 -1.60 5.70 8.70
N ALA A 30 -2.13 4.46 8.67
CA ALA A 30 -2.15 3.67 7.43
C ALA A 30 -3.15 2.50 7.46
N HIS A 31 -3.59 2.07 6.25
CA HIS A 31 -4.51 0.94 6.03
C HIS A 31 -4.06 -0.40 6.61
N LYS A 32 -2.77 -0.58 6.85
CA LYS A 32 -2.21 -1.85 7.37
C LYS A 32 -2.72 -2.23 8.76
N ILE A 33 -3.33 -1.30 9.49
CA ILE A 33 -3.94 -1.58 10.79
C ILE A 33 -5.13 -2.55 10.69
N TYR A 34 -5.90 -2.52 9.60
CA TYR A 34 -7.01 -3.46 9.39
C TYR A 34 -6.51 -4.91 9.36
N ASN A 35 -5.49 -5.17 8.53
CA ASN A 35 -4.89 -6.49 8.40
C ASN A 35 -4.23 -6.95 9.71
N ALA A 36 -3.42 -6.10 10.33
CA ALA A 36 -2.74 -6.39 11.59
C ALA A 36 -3.73 -6.75 12.71
N THR A 37 -4.85 -6.02 12.81
CA THR A 37 -5.90 -6.27 13.80
C THR A 37 -6.53 -7.64 13.62
N VAL A 38 -6.89 -8.00 12.38
CA VAL A 38 -7.52 -9.30 12.08
C VAL A 38 -6.56 -10.46 12.34
N HIS A 39 -5.31 -10.35 11.90
CA HIS A 39 -4.30 -11.39 12.17
C HIS A 39 -4.05 -11.59 13.68
N CYS A 40 -3.96 -10.50 14.46
CA CYS A 40 -3.81 -10.60 15.91
C CYS A 40 -5.04 -11.26 16.58
N LEU A 41 -6.25 -10.91 16.12
CA LEU A 41 -7.48 -11.51 16.63
C LEU A 41 -7.53 -13.03 16.34
N LEU A 42 -7.19 -13.41 15.10
CA LEU A 42 -7.13 -14.82 14.69
C LEU A 42 -6.06 -15.57 15.49
N ALA A 43 -4.86 -15.00 15.64
CA ALA A 43 -3.79 -15.58 16.45
C ALA A 43 -4.27 -15.85 17.89
N LYS A 44 -4.90 -14.85 18.52
CA LYS A 44 -5.45 -15.00 19.87
C LYS A 44 -6.50 -16.07 19.97
N ARG A 45 -7.46 -16.11 19.03
CA ARG A 45 -8.52 -17.13 18.97
C ARG A 45 -7.98 -18.54 18.74
N SER A 46 -6.87 -18.67 18.01
CA SER A 46 -6.18 -19.95 17.76
C SER A 46 -5.22 -20.35 18.90
N GLY A 47 -5.25 -19.66 20.04
CA GLY A 47 -4.40 -19.95 21.20
C GLY A 47 -2.91 -19.63 21.00
N LYS A 48 -2.53 -18.97 19.91
CA LYS A 48 -1.13 -18.55 19.67
C LYS A 48 -0.73 -17.45 20.64
N LYS A 49 0.49 -17.52 21.12
CA LYS A 49 1.05 -16.55 22.11
C LYS A 49 1.96 -15.52 21.45
N VAL A 50 2.48 -15.83 20.29
CA VAL A 50 3.42 -15.01 19.53
C VAL A 50 2.83 -14.70 18.16
N ILE A 51 2.92 -13.44 17.73
CA ILE A 51 2.67 -13.05 16.35
C ILE A 51 3.94 -12.48 15.76
N ILE A 52 4.22 -12.88 14.53
CA ILE A 52 5.37 -12.37 13.79
C ILE A 52 4.93 -11.73 12.48
N GLY A 53 5.77 -10.86 11.95
CA GLY A 53 5.57 -10.26 10.64
C GLY A 53 6.83 -9.61 10.12
N ASP A 54 6.78 -9.20 8.89
CA ASP A 54 7.85 -8.52 8.17
C ASP A 54 7.53 -7.03 7.98
N THR A 55 8.56 -6.26 7.73
CA THR A 55 8.40 -4.85 7.34
C THR A 55 9.63 -4.31 6.61
N GLY A 56 9.41 -3.50 5.55
CA GLY A 56 10.45 -2.69 4.91
C GLY A 56 10.38 -1.25 5.41
N ALA A 57 9.36 -0.51 5.00
CA ALA A 57 9.14 0.88 5.41
C ALA A 57 8.83 1.09 6.90
N GLY A 58 8.55 0.01 7.64
CA GLY A 58 8.23 0.04 9.06
C GLY A 58 6.75 0.20 9.38
N TYR A 59 5.87 0.55 8.45
CA TYR A 59 4.44 0.71 8.74
C TYR A 59 3.75 -0.63 9.06
N ALA A 60 4.02 -1.69 8.31
CA ALA A 60 3.46 -3.00 8.60
C ALA A 60 3.84 -3.45 10.03
N GLY A 61 5.13 -3.34 10.36
CA GLY A 61 5.64 -3.66 11.70
C GLY A 61 5.05 -2.78 12.80
N LYS A 62 4.97 -1.46 12.57
CA LYS A 62 4.34 -0.52 13.52
C LYS A 62 2.89 -0.91 13.80
N MET A 63 2.08 -1.16 12.76
CA MET A 63 0.67 -1.54 12.93
C MET A 63 0.54 -2.89 13.62
N LEU A 64 1.36 -3.87 13.24
CA LEU A 64 1.36 -5.18 13.87
C LEU A 64 1.75 -5.10 15.35
N SER A 65 2.77 -4.33 15.71
CA SER A 65 3.17 -4.12 17.11
C SER A 65 2.08 -3.44 17.94
N MET A 66 1.35 -2.47 17.35
CA MET A 66 0.21 -1.82 18.01
C MET A 66 -0.93 -2.80 18.26
N ALA A 67 -1.31 -3.58 17.24
CA ALA A 67 -2.36 -4.58 17.35
C ALA A 67 -1.97 -5.69 18.34
N ALA A 68 -0.75 -6.22 18.25
CA ALA A 68 -0.24 -7.25 19.16
C ALA A 68 -0.30 -6.80 20.61
N LYS A 69 0.14 -5.57 20.91
CA LYS A 69 0.02 -4.97 22.25
C LYS A 69 -1.42 -4.91 22.74
N LYS A 70 -2.36 -4.50 21.87
CA LYS A 70 -3.80 -4.42 22.18
C LYS A 70 -4.39 -5.79 22.53
N PHE A 71 -3.96 -6.86 21.83
CA PHE A 71 -4.45 -8.22 22.05
C PHE A 71 -3.64 -9.04 23.07
N GLY A 72 -2.58 -8.48 23.64
CA GLY A 72 -1.73 -9.16 24.63
C GLY A 72 -0.84 -10.26 24.03
N LEU A 73 -0.43 -10.10 22.77
CA LEU A 73 0.46 -11.04 22.07
C LEU A 73 1.90 -10.56 22.11
N LYS A 74 2.87 -11.48 22.28
CA LYS A 74 4.27 -11.18 22.01
C LYS A 74 4.44 -10.94 20.51
N CYS A 75 5.23 -9.94 20.13
CA CYS A 75 5.39 -9.53 18.74
C CYS A 75 6.86 -9.56 18.32
N LYS A 76 7.17 -10.21 17.19
CA LYS A 76 8.50 -10.16 16.57
C LYS A 76 8.38 -9.64 15.14
N ILE A 77 9.20 -8.67 14.78
CA ILE A 77 9.18 -8.02 13.47
C ILE A 77 10.52 -8.25 12.78
N PHE A 78 10.51 -8.96 11.65
CA PHE A 78 11.66 -9.14 10.80
C PHE A 78 11.83 -7.92 9.89
N MET A 79 13.02 -7.33 9.88
CA MET A 79 13.30 -6.14 9.10
C MET A 79 14.73 -6.16 8.57
N GLY A 80 14.93 -5.86 7.31
CA GLY A 80 16.25 -5.79 6.70
C GLY A 80 17.16 -4.78 7.41
N ALA A 81 18.43 -5.14 7.61
CA ALA A 81 19.39 -4.29 8.34
C ALA A 81 19.59 -2.91 7.70
N LYS A 82 19.50 -2.81 6.35
CA LYS A 82 19.51 -1.53 5.64
C LYS A 82 18.26 -0.70 5.94
N ASP A 83 17.09 -1.35 5.98
CA ASP A 83 15.81 -0.70 6.26
C ASP A 83 15.72 -0.24 7.72
N ILE A 84 16.25 -1.01 8.67
CA ILE A 84 16.37 -0.58 10.08
C ILE A 84 17.14 0.73 10.19
N LYS A 85 18.26 0.89 9.47
CA LYS A 85 19.04 2.12 9.49
C LYS A 85 18.26 3.32 8.91
N ARG A 86 17.50 3.08 7.84
CA ARG A 86 16.73 4.12 7.14
C ARG A 86 15.49 4.57 7.90
N GLN A 87 14.86 3.65 8.67
CA GLN A 87 13.52 3.80 9.22
C GLN A 87 13.51 3.84 10.77
N GLN A 88 14.53 4.42 11.38
CA GLN A 88 14.70 4.49 12.85
C GLN A 88 13.48 5.00 13.62
N PRO A 89 12.69 6.00 13.13
CA PRO A 89 11.48 6.43 13.84
C PRO A 89 10.46 5.29 14.01
N ASN A 90 10.25 4.48 12.96
CA ASN A 90 9.34 3.33 13.01
C ASN A 90 9.89 2.20 13.88
N VAL A 91 11.21 1.95 13.84
CA VAL A 91 11.87 0.97 14.73
C VAL A 91 11.67 1.35 16.21
N LYS A 92 11.86 2.63 16.55
CA LYS A 92 11.60 3.13 17.91
C LYS A 92 10.12 2.95 18.31
N ALA A 93 9.18 3.22 17.39
CA ALA A 93 7.75 3.04 17.64
C ALA A 93 7.38 1.57 17.87
N MET A 94 7.93 0.64 17.08
CA MET A 94 7.74 -0.81 17.27
C MET A 94 8.24 -1.28 18.64
N LYS A 95 9.46 -0.88 19.03
CA LYS A 95 10.04 -1.20 20.35
C LYS A 95 9.22 -0.60 21.50
N LYS A 96 8.72 0.63 21.38
CA LYS A 96 7.82 1.27 22.35
C LYS A 96 6.50 0.50 22.52
N ASN A 97 6.03 -0.17 21.47
CA ASN A 97 4.88 -1.06 21.55
C ASN A 97 5.19 -2.44 22.12
N GLY A 98 6.45 -2.74 22.47
CA GLY A 98 6.89 -4.01 23.03
C GLY A 98 7.23 -5.09 21.98
N ALA A 99 7.50 -4.69 20.75
CA ALA A 99 7.92 -5.64 19.71
C ALA A 99 9.45 -5.84 19.70
N ASP A 100 9.88 -7.08 19.50
CA ASP A 100 11.25 -7.43 19.17
C ASP A 100 11.49 -7.18 17.68
N VAL A 101 12.39 -6.27 17.33
CA VAL A 101 12.78 -6.03 15.94
C VAL A 101 14.01 -6.85 15.62
N ILE A 102 13.84 -7.85 14.75
CA ILE A 102 14.87 -8.83 14.37
C ILE A 102 15.54 -8.34 13.09
N PRO A 103 16.84 -7.98 13.13
CA PRO A 103 17.55 -7.55 11.94
C PRO A 103 17.86 -8.74 11.02
N VAL A 104 17.63 -8.56 9.71
CA VAL A 104 17.96 -9.54 8.68
C VAL A 104 19.15 -9.03 7.89
N TYR A 105 20.23 -9.81 7.90
CA TYR A 105 21.53 -9.49 7.28
C TYR A 105 21.77 -10.25 5.97
N SER A 106 20.91 -11.22 5.63
CA SER A 106 21.01 -11.99 4.38
C SER A 106 20.59 -11.15 3.17
N GLY A 107 21.09 -11.55 1.99
CA GLY A 107 20.70 -10.99 0.70
C GLY A 107 20.88 -9.48 0.57
N SER A 108 19.87 -8.82 0.03
CA SER A 108 19.82 -7.36 -0.14
C SER A 108 19.69 -6.58 1.16
N GLN A 109 19.35 -7.25 2.27
CA GLN A 109 19.06 -6.68 3.59
C GLN A 109 17.85 -5.72 3.57
N THR A 110 16.87 -6.02 2.71
CA THR A 110 15.63 -5.24 2.51
C THR A 110 14.39 -6.09 2.74
N LEU A 111 13.22 -5.59 2.35
CA LEU A 111 11.92 -6.23 2.56
C LEU A 111 11.86 -7.68 2.06
N VAL A 112 12.41 -7.98 0.88
CA VAL A 112 12.35 -9.34 0.29
C VAL A 112 12.96 -10.38 1.22
N ASP A 113 14.15 -10.08 1.77
CA ASP A 113 14.87 -10.98 2.69
C ASP A 113 14.17 -11.05 4.06
N ALA A 114 13.60 -9.93 4.51
CA ALA A 114 12.82 -9.90 5.74
C ALA A 114 11.60 -10.81 5.67
N VAL A 115 10.87 -10.81 4.54
CA VAL A 115 9.73 -11.72 4.30
C VAL A 115 10.20 -13.18 4.30
N SER A 116 11.29 -13.49 3.57
CA SER A 116 11.83 -14.84 3.47
C SER A 116 12.24 -15.39 4.83
N GLU A 117 12.91 -14.58 5.67
CA GLU A 117 13.34 -14.98 7.00
C GLU A 117 12.17 -15.12 7.98
N CYS A 118 11.19 -14.23 7.88
CA CYS A 118 9.94 -14.32 8.64
C CYS A 118 9.20 -15.64 8.34
N MET A 119 9.12 -16.03 7.07
CA MET A 119 8.50 -17.30 6.65
C MET A 119 9.28 -18.52 7.16
N ARG A 120 10.62 -18.53 7.07
CA ARG A 120 11.46 -19.62 7.61
C ARG A 120 11.23 -19.77 9.12
N PHE A 121 11.25 -18.65 9.83
CA PHE A 121 11.00 -18.67 11.28
C PHE A 121 9.60 -19.20 11.61
N TRP A 122 8.58 -18.78 10.87
CA TRP A 122 7.22 -19.25 11.09
C TRP A 122 7.07 -20.74 10.87
N VAL A 123 7.58 -21.28 9.79
CA VAL A 123 7.50 -22.74 9.50
C VAL A 123 8.14 -23.55 10.62
N ALA A 124 9.29 -23.09 11.15
CA ALA A 124 9.98 -23.76 12.24
C ALA A 124 9.28 -23.63 13.61
N ASN A 125 8.31 -22.70 13.77
CA ASN A 125 7.69 -22.37 15.07
C ASN A 125 6.15 -22.29 14.97
N CYS A 126 5.52 -22.91 13.97
CA CYS A 126 4.10 -22.72 13.65
C CYS A 126 3.14 -23.17 14.78
N ASP A 127 3.56 -24.07 15.68
CA ASP A 127 2.72 -24.54 16.78
C ASP A 127 2.37 -23.44 17.79
N THR A 128 3.29 -22.53 18.06
CA THR A 128 3.14 -21.46 19.06
C THR A 128 2.98 -20.08 18.46
N THR A 129 3.30 -19.93 17.17
CA THR A 129 3.47 -18.65 16.48
C THR A 129 2.51 -18.51 15.33
N ALA A 130 1.84 -17.37 15.23
CA ALA A 130 1.07 -16.95 14.07
C ALA A 130 1.90 -15.96 13.23
N MET A 131 1.75 -16.03 11.92
CA MET A 131 2.36 -15.07 10.99
C MET A 131 1.33 -14.09 10.47
N CYS A 132 1.65 -12.82 10.46
CA CYS A 132 0.91 -11.76 9.78
C CYS A 132 1.66 -11.36 8.51
N VAL A 133 1.12 -11.68 7.36
CA VAL A 133 1.62 -11.15 6.08
C VAL A 133 1.07 -9.74 5.88
N GLY A 134 1.95 -8.77 5.67
CA GLY A 134 1.61 -7.34 5.62
C GLY A 134 0.87 -6.90 4.35
N SER A 135 0.64 -7.82 3.39
CA SER A 135 0.00 -7.52 2.10
C SER A 135 -0.75 -8.73 1.53
N THR A 136 -1.38 -8.57 0.36
CA THR A 136 -2.05 -9.65 -0.38
C THR A 136 -1.06 -10.46 -1.22
N VAL A 137 0.11 -10.80 -0.64
CA VAL A 137 1.16 -11.60 -1.26
C VAL A 137 1.33 -12.92 -0.51
N GLY A 138 2.02 -13.88 -1.12
CA GLY A 138 2.26 -15.19 -0.53
C GLY A 138 1.10 -16.16 -0.69
N PRO A 139 1.05 -17.24 0.13
CA PRO A 139 0.04 -18.27 0.06
C PRO A 139 -1.41 -17.77 0.16
N ALA A 140 -2.34 -18.44 -0.53
CA ALA A 140 -3.73 -18.00 -0.70
C ALA A 140 -4.47 -17.66 0.60
N ILE A 141 -4.17 -18.34 1.71
CA ILE A 141 -4.81 -18.07 3.00
C ILE A 141 -4.50 -16.66 3.51
N PHE A 142 -3.24 -16.21 3.39
CA PHE A 142 -2.84 -14.87 3.80
C PHE A 142 -3.44 -13.80 2.89
N VAL A 143 -3.48 -14.08 1.59
CA VAL A 143 -4.11 -13.20 0.59
C VAL A 143 -5.58 -12.99 0.91
N ARG A 144 -6.31 -14.07 1.26
CA ARG A 144 -7.74 -14.01 1.65
C ARG A 144 -7.94 -13.20 2.94
N ILE A 145 -7.17 -13.49 3.99
CA ILE A 145 -7.27 -12.78 5.27
C ILE A 145 -6.99 -11.29 5.08
N CYS A 146 -5.90 -10.96 4.39
CA CYS A 146 -5.51 -9.58 4.14
C CYS A 146 -6.54 -8.85 3.26
N GLY A 147 -6.99 -9.48 2.17
CA GLY A 147 -8.00 -8.91 1.28
C GLY A 147 -9.34 -8.65 1.99
N TRP A 148 -9.82 -9.63 2.76
CA TRP A 148 -11.05 -9.47 3.53
C TRP A 148 -10.95 -8.35 4.58
N SER A 149 -9.84 -8.28 5.32
CA SER A 149 -9.65 -7.27 6.36
C SER A 149 -9.55 -5.85 5.79
N THR A 150 -8.86 -5.68 4.68
CA THR A 150 -8.69 -4.38 4.02
C THR A 150 -9.94 -3.95 3.24
N SER A 151 -10.86 -4.86 2.90
CA SER A 151 -12.12 -4.55 2.22
C SER A 151 -13.06 -3.65 3.04
N GLN A 152 -12.77 -3.47 4.34
CA GLN A 152 -13.44 -2.45 5.13
C GLN A 152 -13.36 -1.05 4.48
N ILE A 153 -12.28 -0.77 3.74
CA ILE A 153 -12.09 0.49 3.01
C ILE A 153 -13.19 0.68 1.94
N SER A 154 -13.43 -0.35 1.13
CA SER A 154 -14.45 -0.30 0.07
C SER A 154 -15.89 -0.36 0.61
N ARG A 155 -16.12 -1.11 1.72
CA ARG A 155 -17.43 -1.13 2.39
C ARG A 155 -17.84 0.26 2.85
N GLU A 156 -16.96 0.96 3.54
CA GLU A 156 -17.19 2.34 3.95
C GLU A 156 -17.32 3.28 2.76
N LEU A 157 -16.47 3.13 1.74
CA LEU A 157 -16.53 3.97 0.55
C LEU A 157 -17.88 3.83 -0.15
N LYS A 158 -18.39 2.60 -0.31
CA LYS A 158 -19.68 2.37 -0.96
C LYS A 158 -20.82 3.08 -0.23
N VAL A 159 -20.84 3.00 1.11
CA VAL A 159 -21.83 3.74 1.92
C VAL A 159 -21.66 5.25 1.74
N GLN A 160 -20.43 5.75 1.76
CA GLN A 160 -20.14 7.18 1.58
C GLN A 160 -20.58 7.70 0.20
N LEU A 161 -20.35 6.91 -0.87
CA LEU A 161 -20.81 7.27 -2.22
C LEU A 161 -22.32 7.32 -2.32
N ILE A 162 -23.02 6.34 -1.72
CA ILE A 162 -24.49 6.34 -1.69
C ILE A 162 -25.02 7.55 -0.92
N ASN A 163 -24.43 7.90 0.23
CA ASN A 163 -24.84 9.04 1.03
C ASN A 163 -24.61 10.38 0.30
N GLU A 164 -23.51 10.50 -0.48
CA GLU A 164 -23.15 11.74 -1.17
C GLU A 164 -23.91 11.91 -2.48
N PHE A 165 -24.06 10.82 -3.27
CA PHE A 165 -24.59 10.88 -4.63
C PHE A 165 -25.97 10.21 -4.80
N GLY A 166 -26.55 9.63 -3.73
CA GLY A 166 -27.79 8.85 -3.79
C GLY A 166 -27.60 7.42 -4.29
N GLU A 167 -26.59 7.17 -5.11
CA GLU A 167 -26.21 5.86 -5.66
C GLU A 167 -24.69 5.78 -5.91
N VAL A 168 -24.19 4.62 -6.27
CA VAL A 168 -22.81 4.50 -6.80
C VAL A 168 -22.75 5.19 -8.18
N PRO A 169 -21.87 6.18 -8.38
CA PRO A 169 -21.83 6.97 -9.62
C PRO A 169 -21.74 6.12 -10.87
N LYS A 170 -22.44 6.52 -11.94
CA LYS A 170 -22.46 5.80 -13.24
C LYS A 170 -21.13 5.83 -13.99
N LYS A 171 -20.24 6.80 -13.65
CA LYS A 171 -18.86 6.89 -14.17
C LYS A 171 -17.93 7.11 -12.99
N LEU A 172 -17.48 6.03 -12.36
CA LEU A 172 -16.62 6.03 -11.19
C LEU A 172 -15.23 5.50 -11.55
N LYS A 173 -14.18 6.24 -11.20
CA LYS A 173 -12.78 5.82 -11.36
C LYS A 173 -12.10 5.74 -10.00
N LEU A 174 -11.59 4.56 -9.65
CA LEU A 174 -10.95 4.28 -8.37
C LEU A 174 -9.43 4.11 -8.56
N TYR A 175 -8.68 5.14 -8.19
CA TYR A 175 -7.22 5.15 -8.27
C TYR A 175 -6.59 4.72 -6.95
N ASN A 176 -5.64 3.80 -7.01
CA ASN A 176 -4.82 3.43 -5.85
C ASN A 176 -3.38 3.08 -6.26
N CYS A 177 -2.44 3.34 -5.37
CA CYS A 177 -1.08 2.83 -5.52
C CYS A 177 -1.04 1.32 -5.31
N VAL A 178 -0.15 0.65 -6.04
CA VAL A 178 -0.01 -0.80 -6.01
C VAL A 178 1.45 -1.17 -5.78
N GLY A 179 1.74 -1.68 -4.58
CA GLY A 179 2.94 -2.43 -4.25
C GLY A 179 2.55 -3.91 -4.14
N GLY A 180 2.55 -4.49 -2.95
CA GLY A 180 2.01 -5.84 -2.76
C GLY A 180 0.48 -5.98 -2.95
N GLY A 181 -0.28 -4.89 -3.08
CA GLY A 181 -1.67 -4.90 -3.53
C GLY A 181 -2.77 -4.89 -2.46
N SER A 182 -2.44 -4.86 -1.16
CA SER A 182 -3.46 -4.92 -0.11
C SER A 182 -4.39 -3.71 -0.08
N SER A 183 -3.85 -2.51 -0.24
CA SER A 183 -4.61 -1.27 -0.22
C SER A 183 -5.56 -1.20 -1.40
N SER A 184 -5.07 -1.49 -2.59
CA SER A 184 -5.84 -1.42 -3.84
C SER A 184 -6.92 -2.49 -3.89
N PHE A 185 -6.62 -3.73 -3.53
CA PHE A 185 -7.63 -4.77 -3.47
C PHE A 185 -8.73 -4.42 -2.45
N GLY A 186 -8.36 -4.02 -1.24
CA GLY A 186 -9.33 -3.61 -0.22
C GLY A 186 -10.19 -2.43 -0.63
N PHE A 187 -9.65 -1.50 -1.42
CA PHE A 187 -10.35 -0.34 -1.94
C PHE A 187 -11.33 -0.66 -3.07
N TRP A 188 -11.07 -1.73 -3.85
CA TRP A 188 -11.89 -2.13 -5.00
C TRP A 188 -12.90 -3.23 -4.69
N ASN A 189 -12.71 -3.98 -3.60
CA ASN A 189 -13.41 -5.24 -3.35
C ASN A 189 -14.93 -5.16 -3.50
N GLU A 190 -15.59 -4.17 -2.89
CA GLU A 190 -17.06 -4.04 -2.94
C GLU A 190 -17.60 -3.55 -4.30
N PHE A 191 -16.70 -3.28 -5.25
CA PHE A 191 -17.03 -2.83 -6.59
C PHE A 191 -16.66 -3.84 -7.67
N MET A 192 -16.21 -5.06 -7.29
CA MET A 192 -15.75 -6.06 -8.26
C MET A 192 -16.83 -6.50 -9.24
N ASP A 193 -18.07 -6.61 -8.77
CA ASP A 193 -19.23 -7.07 -9.56
C ASP A 193 -19.87 -5.96 -10.41
N TYR A 194 -19.43 -4.71 -10.28
CA TYR A 194 -19.91 -3.62 -11.12
C TYR A 194 -19.33 -3.72 -12.52
N ASP A 195 -20.13 -3.34 -13.53
CA ASP A 195 -19.63 -3.26 -14.91
C ASP A 195 -18.40 -2.34 -14.98
N LYS A 196 -17.39 -2.77 -15.74
CA LYS A 196 -16.14 -2.02 -15.87
C LYS A 196 -16.29 -0.64 -16.53
N LYS A 197 -17.39 -0.43 -17.29
CA LYS A 197 -17.72 0.89 -17.86
C LYS A 197 -18.29 1.82 -16.79
N GLN A 198 -18.95 1.27 -15.75
CA GLN A 198 -19.43 2.05 -14.62
C GLN A 198 -18.30 2.30 -13.61
N VAL A 199 -17.58 1.26 -13.19
CA VAL A 199 -16.50 1.38 -12.19
C VAL A 199 -15.18 0.88 -12.76
N GLU A 200 -14.28 1.81 -13.05
CA GLU A 200 -12.93 1.52 -13.54
C GLU A 200 -11.93 1.48 -12.37
N PHE A 201 -11.10 0.43 -12.34
CA PHE A 201 -10.00 0.30 -11.40
C PHE A 201 -8.67 0.68 -12.03
N ILE A 202 -7.95 1.61 -11.41
CA ILE A 202 -6.66 2.08 -11.90
C ILE A 202 -5.61 1.87 -10.80
N GLY A 203 -4.73 0.89 -11.04
CA GLY A 203 -3.58 0.62 -10.19
C GLY A 203 -2.36 1.39 -10.66
N VAL A 204 -1.73 2.11 -9.75
CA VAL A 204 -0.52 2.89 -10.04
C VAL A 204 0.67 2.29 -9.31
N GLU A 205 1.58 1.74 -10.08
CA GLU A 205 2.82 1.13 -9.59
C GLU A 205 3.95 2.17 -9.53
N ALA A 206 5.05 1.85 -8.82
CA ALA A 206 6.23 2.71 -8.77
C ALA A 206 7.12 2.50 -10.00
N GLY A 207 7.20 3.52 -10.84
CA GLY A 207 8.04 3.56 -12.03
C GLY A 207 9.53 3.81 -11.72
N GLY A 208 9.87 4.07 -10.45
CA GLY A 208 11.22 4.38 -10.02
C GLY A 208 11.70 5.77 -10.43
N PRO A 209 12.98 6.08 -10.24
CA PRO A 209 13.58 7.33 -10.70
C PRO A 209 13.55 7.40 -12.23
N SER A 210 13.19 8.56 -12.79
CA SER A 210 13.07 8.75 -14.25
C SER A 210 14.35 8.45 -15.04
N LYS A 211 15.51 8.47 -14.37
CA LYS A 211 16.82 8.20 -14.98
C LYS A 211 17.31 6.76 -14.80
N SER A 212 16.59 5.96 -14.03
CA SER A 212 16.92 4.55 -13.76
C SER A 212 16.01 3.64 -14.57
N LYS A 213 16.55 2.47 -14.97
CA LYS A 213 15.74 1.37 -15.54
C LYS A 213 15.14 0.49 -14.43
N ARG A 214 15.50 0.71 -13.17
CA ARG A 214 14.98 -0.03 -12.03
C ARG A 214 13.62 0.51 -11.65
N HIS A 215 12.63 -0.34 -11.58
CA HIS A 215 11.26 -0.01 -11.22
C HIS A 215 10.64 -1.11 -10.37
N ALA A 216 9.55 -0.80 -9.66
CA ALA A 216 8.72 -1.75 -8.95
C ALA A 216 7.31 -1.79 -9.58
N ALA A 217 7.27 -2.02 -10.90
CA ALA A 217 6.06 -1.95 -11.71
C ALA A 217 5.91 -3.18 -12.64
N PRO A 218 5.79 -4.40 -12.06
CA PRO A 218 5.74 -5.64 -12.83
C PRO A 218 4.51 -5.75 -13.74
N LEU A 219 3.38 -5.17 -13.38
CA LEU A 219 2.18 -5.23 -14.21
C LEU A 219 2.20 -4.22 -15.37
N THR A 220 2.84 -3.08 -15.17
CA THR A 220 2.87 -2.00 -16.17
C THR A 220 3.92 -2.27 -17.25
N TYR A 221 5.13 -2.69 -16.86
CA TYR A 221 6.25 -2.82 -17.81
C TYR A 221 6.49 -4.25 -18.32
N GLY A 222 5.60 -5.20 -17.95
CA GLY A 222 5.61 -6.53 -18.56
C GLY A 222 6.65 -7.48 -17.97
N SER A 223 6.44 -7.90 -16.75
CA SER A 223 7.24 -8.94 -16.10
C SER A 223 6.80 -10.34 -16.52
N LYS A 224 7.64 -11.33 -16.26
CA LYS A 224 7.33 -12.75 -16.44
C LYS A 224 6.66 -13.31 -15.17
N ILE A 225 5.93 -14.41 -15.33
CA ILE A 225 5.43 -15.17 -14.19
C ILE A 225 6.59 -15.87 -13.51
N GLY A 226 6.69 -15.72 -12.20
CA GLY A 226 7.68 -16.39 -11.35
C GLY A 226 7.09 -16.77 -10.00
N ILE A 227 7.85 -17.51 -9.19
CA ILE A 227 7.48 -17.88 -7.83
C ILE A 227 8.23 -16.99 -6.86
N LEU A 228 7.49 -16.24 -6.05
CA LEU A 228 8.05 -15.42 -4.99
C LEU A 228 7.20 -15.56 -3.72
N HIS A 229 7.84 -15.82 -2.57
CA HIS A 229 7.19 -15.97 -1.27
C HIS A 229 6.00 -16.95 -1.26
N GLY A 230 6.16 -18.08 -2.00
CA GLY A 230 5.16 -19.16 -2.03
C GLY A 230 3.93 -18.89 -2.90
N ALA A 231 3.99 -17.96 -3.85
CA ALA A 231 2.93 -17.69 -4.80
C ALA A 231 3.44 -17.46 -6.22
N ALA A 232 2.70 -17.94 -7.22
CA ALA A 232 2.90 -17.58 -8.62
C ALA A 232 2.36 -16.17 -8.87
N GLN A 233 3.17 -15.31 -9.45
CA GLN A 233 2.84 -13.91 -9.67
C GLN A 233 3.72 -13.29 -10.78
N TYR A 234 3.36 -12.14 -11.28
CA TYR A 234 4.27 -11.34 -12.11
C TYR A 234 5.40 -10.81 -11.24
N VAL A 235 6.65 -11.02 -11.66
CA VAL A 235 7.84 -10.66 -10.90
C VAL A 235 8.86 -10.00 -11.82
N ASN A 236 9.50 -8.94 -11.35
CA ASN A 236 10.69 -8.39 -12.00
C ASN A 236 11.83 -9.39 -11.87
N GLN A 237 12.23 -10.00 -12.97
CA GLN A 237 13.27 -11.01 -13.03
C GLN A 237 14.08 -10.88 -14.32
N ASN A 238 15.36 -11.23 -14.25
CA ASN A 238 16.24 -11.25 -15.39
C ASN A 238 16.00 -12.47 -16.30
N SER A 239 16.84 -12.65 -17.33
CA SER A 239 16.75 -13.79 -18.27
C SER A 239 16.87 -15.16 -17.59
N ASP A 240 17.61 -15.22 -16.49
CA ASP A 240 17.90 -16.45 -15.76
C ASP A 240 16.85 -16.74 -14.65
N GLY A 241 15.80 -15.92 -14.59
CA GLY A 241 14.72 -16.05 -13.60
C GLY A 241 15.09 -15.54 -12.20
N GLN A 242 16.23 -14.86 -12.05
CA GLN A 242 16.61 -14.25 -10.77
C GLN A 242 15.85 -12.96 -10.55
N ILE A 243 15.40 -12.74 -9.31
CA ILE A 243 14.68 -11.53 -8.91
C ILE A 243 15.58 -10.31 -9.08
N GLU A 244 15.13 -9.33 -9.83
CA GLU A 244 15.85 -8.06 -10.00
C GLU A 244 15.61 -7.12 -8.82
N GLU A 245 16.64 -6.32 -8.50
CA GLU A 245 16.51 -5.25 -7.54
C GLU A 245 15.57 -4.17 -8.08
N THR A 246 14.67 -3.73 -7.23
CA THR A 246 13.76 -2.61 -7.50
C THR A 246 14.27 -1.31 -6.90
N GLU A 247 13.75 -0.19 -7.36
CA GLU A 247 14.07 1.13 -6.82
C GLU A 247 12.83 2.01 -6.83
N SER A 248 12.47 2.56 -5.67
CA SER A 248 11.43 3.54 -5.50
C SER A 248 11.71 4.45 -4.32
N ILE A 249 11.38 5.72 -4.43
CA ILE A 249 11.37 6.67 -3.31
C ILE A 249 10.38 6.23 -2.22
N SER A 250 9.36 5.47 -2.61
CA SER A 250 8.32 4.93 -1.73
C SER A 250 8.67 3.50 -1.31
N ALA A 251 9.21 3.34 -0.10
CA ALA A 251 9.59 2.03 0.42
C ALA A 251 8.42 1.02 0.53
N GLY A 252 7.17 1.50 0.60
CA GLY A 252 5.99 0.62 0.62
C GLY A 252 5.57 0.10 -0.76
N LEU A 253 6.11 0.66 -1.85
CA LEU A 253 5.93 0.18 -3.22
C LEU A 253 7.19 -0.52 -3.77
N ASP A 254 8.31 -0.45 -3.06
CA ASP A 254 9.59 -1.02 -3.48
C ASP A 254 9.62 -2.54 -3.27
N TYR A 255 8.97 -3.26 -4.19
CA TYR A 255 8.81 -4.72 -4.14
C TYR A 255 8.76 -5.29 -5.56
N PRO A 256 9.53 -6.35 -5.87
CA PRO A 256 9.68 -6.86 -7.22
C PRO A 256 8.52 -7.71 -7.73
N GLY A 257 7.58 -8.08 -6.85
CA GLY A 257 6.42 -8.90 -7.17
C GLY A 257 5.10 -8.16 -6.98
N ILE A 258 4.02 -8.89 -7.16
CA ILE A 258 2.66 -8.34 -7.04
C ILE A 258 1.69 -9.41 -6.53
N SER A 259 0.61 -8.99 -5.88
CA SER A 259 -0.46 -9.90 -5.47
C SER A 259 -0.97 -10.78 -6.62
N PRO A 260 -1.13 -12.10 -6.41
CA PRO A 260 -1.81 -12.96 -7.38
C PRO A 260 -3.20 -12.47 -7.76
N LEU A 261 -3.91 -11.77 -6.86
CA LEU A 261 -5.21 -11.15 -7.17
C LEU A 261 -5.07 -10.04 -8.21
N HIS A 262 -4.01 -9.23 -8.13
CA HIS A 262 -3.76 -8.18 -9.12
C HIS A 262 -3.29 -8.75 -10.45
N CYS A 263 -2.54 -9.86 -10.45
CA CYS A 263 -2.21 -10.60 -11.66
C CYS A 263 -3.50 -11.05 -12.37
N PHE A 264 -4.40 -11.69 -11.64
CA PHE A 264 -5.69 -12.10 -12.18
C PHE A 264 -6.51 -10.93 -12.71
N LEU A 265 -6.64 -9.82 -11.95
CA LEU A 265 -7.40 -8.65 -12.39
C LEU A 265 -6.84 -8.01 -13.66
N LYS A 266 -5.51 -8.07 -13.86
CA LYS A 266 -4.87 -7.65 -15.11
C LYS A 266 -5.25 -8.58 -16.25
N ASP A 267 -5.10 -9.89 -16.07
CA ASP A 267 -5.28 -10.90 -17.13
C ASP A 267 -6.72 -10.92 -17.63
N VAL A 268 -7.71 -10.81 -16.73
CA VAL A 268 -9.13 -10.70 -17.09
C VAL A 268 -9.54 -9.28 -17.50
N LYS A 269 -8.60 -8.34 -17.57
CA LYS A 269 -8.83 -6.93 -17.94
C LYS A 269 -9.89 -6.23 -17.07
N ARG A 270 -10.02 -6.63 -15.80
CA ARG A 270 -10.91 -5.96 -14.83
C ARG A 270 -10.30 -4.69 -14.28
N ALA A 271 -8.97 -4.63 -14.15
CA ALA A 271 -8.23 -3.45 -13.71
C ALA A 271 -7.18 -3.06 -14.75
N ARG A 272 -6.94 -1.76 -14.86
CA ARG A 272 -5.86 -1.17 -15.64
C ARG A 272 -4.70 -0.82 -14.71
N TYR A 273 -3.48 -1.07 -15.17
CA TYR A 273 -2.26 -0.72 -14.44
C TYR A 273 -1.42 0.27 -15.24
N THR A 274 -0.79 1.17 -14.52
CA THR A 274 0.13 2.18 -15.03
C THR A 274 1.16 2.49 -13.95
N ALA A 275 2.23 3.20 -14.31
CA ALA A 275 3.25 3.59 -13.35
C ALA A 275 3.41 5.11 -13.27
N ALA A 276 3.90 5.57 -12.14
CA ALA A 276 4.35 6.95 -11.95
C ALA A 276 5.80 6.96 -11.45
N SER A 277 6.59 7.93 -11.89
CA SER A 277 7.96 8.08 -11.42
C SER A 277 8.02 8.70 -10.02
N ASP A 278 9.20 8.60 -9.39
CA ASP A 278 9.48 9.23 -8.11
C ASP A 278 9.27 10.76 -8.16
N GLU A 279 9.65 11.40 -9.25
CA GLU A 279 9.50 12.84 -9.47
C GLU A 279 8.03 13.23 -9.63
N GLU A 280 7.25 12.42 -10.35
CA GLU A 280 5.80 12.63 -10.49
C GLU A 280 5.09 12.49 -9.14
N ALA A 281 5.46 11.50 -8.32
CA ALA A 281 4.93 11.31 -6.98
C ALA A 281 5.26 12.49 -6.05
N LEU A 282 6.52 12.99 -6.06
CA LEU A 282 6.92 14.16 -5.28
C LEU A 282 6.16 15.42 -5.69
N LYS A 283 5.96 15.64 -7.00
CA LYS A 283 5.18 16.75 -7.52
C LYS A 283 3.72 16.67 -7.09
N ALA A 284 3.12 15.49 -7.16
CA ALA A 284 1.75 15.27 -6.70
C ALA A 284 1.61 15.53 -5.19
N TYR A 285 2.56 15.05 -4.37
CA TYR A 285 2.61 15.37 -2.94
C TYR A 285 2.60 16.87 -2.68
N GLN A 286 3.42 17.65 -3.41
CA GLN A 286 3.48 19.10 -3.26
C GLN A 286 2.13 19.78 -3.61
N ILE A 287 1.49 19.34 -4.71
CA ILE A 287 0.20 19.86 -5.16
C ILE A 287 -0.87 19.60 -4.09
N VAL A 288 -1.02 18.34 -3.68
CA VAL A 288 -2.05 17.91 -2.72
C VAL A 288 -1.83 18.58 -1.36
N THR A 289 -0.58 18.68 -0.89
CA THR A 289 -0.26 19.36 0.38
C THR A 289 -0.57 20.85 0.31
N LYS A 290 -0.24 21.50 -0.81
CA LYS A 290 -0.45 22.96 -0.97
C LYS A 290 -1.93 23.34 -1.04
N TYR A 291 -2.73 22.58 -1.82
CA TYR A 291 -4.09 23.00 -2.14
C TYR A 291 -5.15 22.35 -1.25
N GLU A 292 -4.88 21.15 -0.69
CA GLU A 292 -5.86 20.40 0.10
C GLU A 292 -5.49 20.26 1.57
N ASN A 293 -4.31 20.75 1.95
CA ASN A 293 -3.75 20.51 3.30
C ASN A 293 -3.74 19.02 3.70
N LEU A 294 -3.78 18.11 2.71
CA LEU A 294 -3.66 16.67 2.89
C LEU A 294 -2.20 16.27 2.66
N ARG A 295 -1.65 15.47 3.57
CA ARG A 295 -0.27 15.00 3.51
C ARG A 295 -0.21 13.49 3.30
N PRO A 296 -0.47 13.02 2.07
CA PRO A 296 -0.41 11.59 1.77
C PRO A 296 1.02 11.09 1.85
N SER A 297 1.23 9.83 2.23
CA SER A 297 2.56 9.23 2.10
C SER A 297 2.98 9.15 0.62
N LEU A 298 4.25 8.83 0.38
CA LEU A 298 4.78 8.74 -0.99
C LEU A 298 4.10 7.64 -1.80
N GLU A 299 3.58 6.59 -1.16
CA GLU A 299 2.82 5.54 -1.83
C GLU A 299 1.58 6.10 -2.56
N PRO A 300 0.56 6.67 -1.88
CA PRO A 300 -0.59 7.22 -2.58
C PRO A 300 -0.27 8.42 -3.45
N SER A 301 0.87 9.10 -3.23
CA SER A 301 1.32 10.20 -4.09
C SER A 301 1.53 9.76 -5.55
N HIS A 302 1.92 8.48 -5.79
CA HIS A 302 1.96 7.90 -7.14
C HIS A 302 0.56 7.87 -7.76
N ALA A 303 -0.45 7.43 -7.01
CA ALA A 303 -1.84 7.40 -7.50
C ALA A 303 -2.39 8.82 -7.74
N PHE A 304 -2.11 9.77 -6.84
CA PHE A 304 -2.48 11.17 -7.04
C PHE A 304 -1.89 11.76 -8.31
N SER A 305 -0.64 11.44 -8.65
CA SER A 305 0.02 11.98 -9.86
C SER A 305 -0.70 11.60 -11.14
N VAL A 306 -1.10 10.34 -11.26
CA VAL A 306 -1.82 9.82 -12.43
C VAL A 306 -3.24 10.34 -12.45
N ALA A 307 -3.96 10.28 -11.33
CA ALA A 307 -5.34 10.73 -11.24
C ALA A 307 -5.49 12.22 -11.60
N ILE A 308 -4.65 13.10 -11.07
CA ILE A 308 -4.62 14.53 -11.38
C ILE A 308 -4.36 14.78 -12.87
N LYS A 309 -3.44 14.03 -13.46
CA LYS A 309 -3.09 14.15 -14.90
C LYS A 309 -4.23 13.70 -15.81
N GLU A 310 -4.87 12.57 -15.46
CA GLU A 310 -5.96 12.00 -16.27
C GLU A 310 -7.28 12.77 -16.09
N ALA A 311 -7.60 13.23 -14.89
CA ALA A 311 -8.83 13.97 -14.59
C ALA A 311 -9.05 15.19 -15.48
N LYS A 312 -7.97 15.82 -15.94
CA LYS A 312 -8.02 16.95 -16.89
C LYS A 312 -8.70 16.62 -18.22
N LYS A 313 -8.80 15.33 -18.57
CA LYS A 313 -9.37 14.85 -19.84
C LYS A 313 -10.73 14.18 -19.65
N LEU A 314 -11.22 14.05 -18.41
CA LEU A 314 -12.47 13.39 -18.09
C LEU A 314 -13.64 14.37 -18.10
N SER A 315 -14.82 13.84 -18.42
CA SER A 315 -16.07 14.61 -18.43
C SER A 315 -16.53 14.94 -17.01
N LYS A 316 -17.34 15.99 -16.86
CA LYS A 316 -17.85 16.50 -15.57
C LYS A 316 -18.71 15.51 -14.77
N ASP A 317 -19.30 14.54 -15.44
CA ASP A 317 -20.11 13.47 -14.86
C ASP A 317 -19.27 12.29 -14.32
N THR A 318 -17.93 12.39 -14.44
CA THR A 318 -17.01 11.37 -13.90
C THR A 318 -16.62 11.72 -12.49
N VAL A 319 -16.76 10.76 -11.58
CA VAL A 319 -16.28 10.83 -10.20
C VAL A 319 -14.97 10.06 -10.10
N VAL A 320 -13.93 10.72 -9.63
CA VAL A 320 -12.60 10.16 -9.40
C VAL A 320 -12.36 10.06 -7.91
N ILE A 321 -12.10 8.86 -7.41
CA ILE A 321 -11.72 8.66 -6.01
C ILE A 321 -10.29 8.15 -5.93
N ILE A 322 -9.47 8.80 -5.11
CA ILE A 322 -8.08 8.40 -4.87
C ILE A 322 -7.97 7.93 -3.41
N ASN A 323 -7.41 6.75 -3.21
CA ASN A 323 -7.20 6.22 -1.86
C ASN A 323 -5.91 6.78 -1.25
N SER A 324 -6.03 7.68 -0.28
CA SER A 324 -4.92 8.15 0.57
C SER A 324 -4.66 7.12 1.69
N CYS A 325 -3.96 6.04 1.36
CA CYS A 325 -3.82 4.85 2.20
C CYS A 325 -2.79 4.95 3.33
N GLY A 326 -2.03 6.04 3.41
CA GLY A 326 -1.04 6.30 4.45
C GLY A 326 -0.67 7.78 4.56
N ASP A 327 -0.27 8.22 5.76
CA ASP A 327 0.20 9.57 6.02
C ASP A 327 1.70 9.73 5.72
N ALA A 328 2.14 10.98 5.53
CA ALA A 328 3.52 11.33 5.19
C ALA A 328 4.50 11.33 6.38
N TYR A 329 4.04 11.05 7.59
CA TYR A 329 4.91 11.16 8.77
C TYR A 329 6.18 10.29 8.66
N LYS A 330 6.05 9.08 8.12
CA LYS A 330 7.19 8.19 7.90
C LYS A 330 8.19 8.71 6.87
N ASP A 331 7.71 9.51 5.91
CA ASP A 331 8.48 9.99 4.77
C ASP A 331 9.16 11.34 5.06
N ARG A 332 8.98 11.88 6.28
CA ARG A 332 9.43 13.21 6.67
C ARG A 332 10.90 13.47 6.30
N GLY A 333 11.80 12.54 6.60
CA GLY A 333 13.23 12.69 6.29
C GLY A 333 13.52 12.75 4.79
N ILE A 334 12.81 11.96 3.99
CA ILE A 334 12.92 11.97 2.52
C ILE A 334 12.35 13.26 1.96
N LEU A 335 11.15 13.65 2.41
CA LEU A 335 10.46 14.86 1.97
C LEU A 335 11.26 16.13 2.33
N GLU A 336 11.83 16.19 3.53
CA GLU A 336 12.68 17.30 3.94
C GLU A 336 13.93 17.44 3.06
N LYS A 337 14.59 16.30 2.76
CA LYS A 337 15.77 16.26 1.88
C LYS A 337 15.46 16.64 0.44
N LYS A 338 14.30 16.20 -0.10
CA LYS A 338 13.93 16.39 -1.51
C LYS A 338 13.19 17.69 -1.79
N LEU A 339 12.34 18.15 -0.86
CA LEU A 339 11.43 19.28 -1.07
C LEU A 339 11.67 20.45 -0.10
N GLY A 340 12.46 20.24 0.95
CA GLY A 340 12.74 21.25 1.98
C GLY A 340 11.75 21.23 3.16
N LYS A 341 12.17 21.87 4.26
CA LYS A 341 11.46 21.84 5.57
C LYS A 341 10.01 22.33 5.53
N LYS A 342 9.68 23.27 4.62
CA LYS A 342 8.31 23.83 4.49
C LYS A 342 7.23 22.79 4.19
N TYR A 343 7.60 21.65 3.56
CA TYR A 343 6.66 20.58 3.22
C TYR A 343 6.47 19.52 4.33
N VAL A 344 7.23 19.63 5.42
CA VAL A 344 7.21 18.68 6.53
C VAL A 344 6.83 19.28 7.87
N LYS A 345 6.78 20.62 7.99
CA LYS A 345 6.27 21.28 9.21
C LYS A 345 4.76 21.02 9.31
N SER A 346 4.33 20.48 10.46
CA SER A 346 2.93 20.62 10.88
C SER A 346 2.66 22.10 11.14
N ASN A 347 1.58 22.63 10.61
CA ASN A 347 1.05 23.89 11.10
C ASN A 347 0.65 23.73 12.55
#